data_fd20ce2bf79e4029963142175d70ad5c
#
_entry.id   fd20ce2bf79e4029963142175d70ad5c
#
_cell.length_a   1.000
_cell.length_b   1.000
_cell.length_c   1.000
_cell.angle_alpha   90.00
_cell.angle_beta   90.00
_cell.angle_gamma   90.00
#
_symmetry.space_group_name_H-M   'P 1'
#
loop_
_entity.id
_entity.type
_entity.pdbx_description
1 polymer ?
#
loop_
_entity_poly.entity_id
_entity_poly.type
_entity_poly.pdbx_seq_one_letter_code
_entity_poly.pdbx_strand_id
1 'polypeptide(L)'
;MLNSNKKKILYVGENWPGSGSVQRFFALKRLGYNVDCVNFNQTFHKNSIKGIISRIFNKMSYSIDFVSANDQIYKKISLESYYILWIDKGLTIKPDLINYIKKSNRAKYIVGYVGDDMLQKHNQSIQWKQGLSLYDLIVTTKSFNVSELLSMGARRVEFVNNGYDPEIHKPKKI
;
A
#
# COMPACT_ATOMS: atom_id res chain seq x y z
N MET A 1 -19.04 20.93 -18.56
CA MET A 1 -18.51 21.34 -17.25
C MET A 1 -18.20 20.09 -16.46
N LEU A 2 -16.93 19.68 -16.39
CA LEU A 2 -16.50 18.48 -15.66
C LEU A 2 -16.54 18.80 -14.16
N ASN A 3 -17.36 18.04 -13.44
CA ASN A 3 -17.61 18.16 -12.01
C ASN A 3 -16.29 18.18 -11.22
N SER A 4 -15.95 19.33 -10.60
CA SER A 4 -14.72 19.58 -9.83
C SER A 4 -14.65 18.84 -8.49
N ASN A 5 -15.49 17.84 -8.27
CA ASN A 5 -15.60 17.10 -7.00
C ASN A 5 -15.06 15.66 -7.09
N LYS A 6 -13.99 15.46 -7.90
CA LYS A 6 -13.37 14.13 -7.97
C LYS A 6 -12.63 13.85 -6.65
N LYS A 7 -13.07 12.80 -5.97
CA LYS A 7 -12.45 12.32 -4.73
C LYS A 7 -10.96 12.08 -4.96
N LYS A 8 -10.10 12.74 -4.17
CA LYS A 8 -8.65 12.66 -4.28
C LYS A 8 -8.12 11.46 -3.50
N ILE A 9 -7.23 10.68 -4.11
CA ILE A 9 -6.62 9.48 -3.52
C ILE A 9 -5.12 9.73 -3.39
N LEU A 10 -4.55 9.45 -2.22
CA LEU A 10 -3.11 9.27 -2.08
C LEU A 10 -2.81 7.77 -2.18
N TYR A 11 -2.20 7.37 -3.30
CA TYR A 11 -1.79 6.00 -3.55
C TYR A 11 -0.33 5.81 -3.11
N VAL A 12 -0.10 4.87 -2.22
CA VAL A 12 1.23 4.49 -1.73
C VAL A 12 1.51 3.08 -2.22
N GLY A 13 2.46 2.92 -3.13
CA GLY A 13 2.70 1.62 -3.76
C GLY A 13 4.02 1.56 -4.52
N GLU A 14 4.37 0.38 -4.98
CA GLU A 14 5.53 0.18 -5.83
C GLU A 14 5.23 0.66 -7.25
N ASN A 15 6.00 1.62 -7.74
CA ASN A 15 5.82 2.22 -9.07
C ASN A 15 6.98 1.83 -10.01
N TRP A 16 7.04 0.55 -10.39
CA TRP A 16 7.94 0.07 -11.43
C TRP A 16 7.14 -0.64 -12.53
N PRO A 17 7.60 -0.58 -13.81
CA PRO A 17 6.90 -1.21 -14.92
C PRO A 17 6.67 -2.70 -14.69
N GLY A 18 5.40 -3.15 -14.85
CA GLY A 18 5.01 -4.54 -14.65
C GLY A 18 4.56 -4.90 -13.23
N SER A 19 4.69 -4.01 -12.24
CA SER A 19 4.13 -4.29 -10.92
C SER A 19 2.60 -4.25 -10.94
N GLY A 20 1.96 -5.16 -10.19
CA GLY A 20 0.51 -5.10 -9.97
C GLY A 20 0.07 -3.82 -9.26
N SER A 21 0.98 -3.19 -8.50
CA SER A 21 0.76 -1.91 -7.84
C SER A 21 0.60 -0.78 -8.84
N VAL A 22 1.49 -0.67 -9.83
CA VAL A 22 1.38 0.36 -10.87
C VAL A 22 0.12 0.18 -11.74
N GLN A 23 -0.29 -1.06 -11.97
CA GLN A 23 -1.53 -1.36 -12.69
C GLN A 23 -2.75 -0.83 -11.93
N ARG A 24 -2.84 -1.06 -10.62
CA ARG A 24 -3.91 -0.51 -9.76
C ARG A 24 -3.91 1.02 -9.74
N PHE A 25 -2.73 1.62 -9.65
CA PHE A 25 -2.61 3.09 -9.73
C PHE A 25 -3.22 3.64 -11.03
N PHE A 26 -2.87 3.07 -12.18
CA PHE A 26 -3.43 3.50 -13.46
C PHE A 26 -4.91 3.16 -13.62
N ALA A 27 -5.36 2.02 -13.07
CA ALA A 27 -6.78 1.67 -13.06
C ALA A 27 -7.62 2.73 -12.30
N LEU A 28 -7.16 3.19 -11.13
CA LEU A 28 -7.82 4.27 -10.38
C LEU A 28 -7.89 5.56 -11.20
N LYS A 29 -6.83 5.90 -11.92
CA LYS A 29 -6.84 7.07 -12.84
C LYS A 29 -7.84 6.91 -14.00
N ARG A 30 -7.90 5.72 -14.63
CA ARG A 30 -8.88 5.44 -15.70
C ARG A 30 -10.33 5.50 -15.20
N LEU A 31 -10.57 5.13 -13.94
CA LEU A 31 -11.87 5.29 -13.28
C LEU A 31 -12.20 6.77 -12.97
N GLY A 32 -11.29 7.68 -13.29
CA GLY A 32 -11.50 9.11 -13.17
C GLY A 32 -11.21 9.70 -11.81
N TYR A 33 -10.56 8.97 -10.89
CA TYR A 33 -10.09 9.56 -9.64
C TYR A 33 -8.90 10.49 -9.87
N ASN A 34 -8.77 11.51 -9.01
CA ASN A 34 -7.54 12.29 -8.91
C ASN A 34 -6.58 11.54 -7.98
N VAL A 35 -5.46 11.05 -8.49
CA VAL A 35 -4.57 10.15 -7.75
C VAL A 35 -3.15 10.73 -7.71
N ASP A 36 -2.71 11.07 -6.50
CA ASP A 36 -1.30 11.30 -6.19
C ASP A 36 -0.61 9.99 -5.84
N CYS A 37 0.70 9.90 -6.08
CA CYS A 37 1.47 8.71 -5.79
C CYS A 37 2.64 9.01 -4.86
N VAL A 38 2.88 8.09 -3.93
CA VAL A 38 4.16 7.92 -3.22
C VAL A 38 4.72 6.56 -3.58
N ASN A 39 5.92 6.56 -4.17
CA ASN A 39 6.60 5.33 -4.54
C ASN A 39 7.47 4.85 -3.38
N PHE A 40 7.26 3.63 -2.90
CA PHE A 40 8.11 3.02 -1.87
C PHE A 40 8.99 1.87 -2.41
N ASN A 41 9.11 1.75 -3.73
CA ASN A 41 9.94 0.71 -4.32
C ASN A 41 11.40 0.81 -3.83
N GLN A 42 11.91 -0.27 -3.26
CA GLN A 42 13.25 -0.39 -2.69
C GLN A 42 13.98 -1.58 -3.31
N THR A 43 14.41 -1.42 -4.56
CA THR A 43 15.25 -2.43 -5.20
C THR A 43 16.73 -2.16 -4.90
N PHE A 44 17.36 -3.10 -4.21
CA PHE A 44 18.80 -3.03 -3.94
C PHE A 44 19.51 -4.24 -4.54
N HIS A 45 20.71 -4.02 -5.04
CA HIS A 45 21.59 -5.14 -5.37
C HIS A 45 21.91 -5.94 -4.10
N LYS A 46 21.79 -7.28 -4.17
CA LYS A 46 21.94 -8.17 -2.99
C LYS A 46 23.21 -7.94 -2.18
N ASN A 47 24.29 -7.55 -2.83
CA ASN A 47 25.61 -7.34 -2.23
C ASN A 47 25.89 -5.87 -1.88
N SER A 48 24.93 -4.96 -2.08
CA SER A 48 25.06 -3.58 -1.62
C SER A 48 24.91 -3.49 -0.10
N ILE A 49 25.51 -2.47 0.51
CA ILE A 49 25.39 -2.19 1.96
C ILE A 49 23.92 -2.13 2.36
N LYS A 50 23.08 -1.40 1.59
CA LYS A 50 21.62 -1.32 1.83
C LYS A 50 20.95 -2.69 1.73
N GLY A 51 21.34 -3.52 0.76
CA GLY A 51 20.82 -4.88 0.60
C GLY A 51 21.19 -5.80 1.78
N ILE A 52 22.41 -5.67 2.31
CA ILE A 52 22.86 -6.43 3.49
C ILE A 52 22.07 -5.99 4.73
N ILE A 53 21.99 -4.69 4.99
CA ILE A 53 21.25 -4.12 6.11
C ILE A 53 19.78 -4.54 6.03
N SER A 54 19.13 -4.39 4.87
CA SER A 54 17.75 -4.81 4.66
C SER A 54 17.53 -6.29 5.04
N ARG A 55 18.43 -7.19 4.63
CA ARG A 55 18.32 -8.62 4.98
C ARG A 55 18.44 -8.89 6.47
N ILE A 56 19.34 -8.17 7.18
CA ILE A 56 19.49 -8.31 8.63
C ILE A 56 18.20 -7.89 9.32
N PHE A 57 17.65 -6.73 8.98
CA PHE A 57 16.44 -6.22 9.59
C PHE A 57 15.20 -7.05 9.21
N ASN A 58 15.11 -7.56 7.98
CA ASN A 58 14.02 -8.44 7.57
C ASN A 58 14.02 -9.78 8.34
N LYS A 59 15.19 -10.31 8.74
CA LYS A 59 15.26 -11.46 9.68
C LYS A 59 14.62 -11.15 11.03
N MET A 60 14.67 -9.89 11.47
CA MET A 60 14.01 -9.39 12.67
C MET A 60 12.56 -8.97 12.42
N SER A 61 12.00 -9.28 11.23
CA SER A 61 10.67 -8.84 10.79
C SER A 61 10.49 -7.32 10.80
N TYR A 62 11.55 -6.56 10.64
CA TYR A 62 11.52 -5.10 10.54
C TYR A 62 11.88 -4.64 9.13
N SER A 63 11.04 -3.78 8.53
CA SER A 63 11.26 -3.24 7.18
C SER A 63 11.75 -1.80 7.25
N ILE A 64 12.98 -1.55 6.77
CA ILE A 64 13.56 -0.19 6.76
C ILE A 64 13.02 0.59 5.56
N ASP A 65 12.64 1.83 5.80
CA ASP A 65 12.21 2.79 4.77
C ASP A 65 13.44 3.56 4.22
N PHE A 66 14.14 2.99 3.26
CA PHE A 66 15.32 3.63 2.64
C PHE A 66 14.98 4.71 1.61
N VAL A 67 13.71 4.82 1.22
CA VAL A 67 13.25 5.80 0.23
C VAL A 67 12.46 6.95 0.86
N SER A 68 12.42 6.98 2.19
CA SER A 68 11.70 8.00 2.97
C SER A 68 10.22 8.11 2.57
N ALA A 69 9.56 6.96 2.30
CA ALA A 69 8.15 6.93 1.93
C ALA A 69 7.26 7.51 3.04
N ASN A 70 7.61 7.26 4.31
CA ASN A 70 6.89 7.85 5.44
C ASN A 70 6.92 9.38 5.44
N ASP A 71 8.09 9.97 5.17
CA ASP A 71 8.25 11.44 5.11
C ASP A 71 7.53 12.02 3.89
N GLN A 72 7.55 11.33 2.75
CA GLN A 72 6.82 11.74 1.56
C GLN A 72 5.30 11.72 1.80
N ILE A 73 4.78 10.68 2.46
CA ILE A 73 3.37 10.60 2.85
C ILE A 73 3.03 11.76 3.80
N TYR A 74 3.84 11.94 4.85
CA TYR A 74 3.63 13.02 5.81
C TYR A 74 3.57 14.39 5.13
N LYS A 75 4.53 14.69 4.23
CA LYS A 75 4.57 15.94 3.47
C LYS A 75 3.31 16.17 2.65
N LYS A 76 2.84 15.16 1.91
CA LYS A 76 1.63 15.26 1.10
C LYS A 76 0.38 15.47 1.96
N ILE A 77 0.24 14.69 3.02
CA ILE A 77 -0.89 14.79 3.96
C ILE A 77 -0.90 16.14 4.71
N SER A 78 0.27 16.71 5.01
CA SER A 78 0.35 18.04 5.66
C SER A 78 -0.13 19.17 4.75
N LEU A 79 0.06 19.04 3.46
CA LEU A 79 -0.34 20.05 2.46
C LEU A 79 -1.81 19.94 2.05
N GLU A 80 -2.33 18.71 1.97
CA GLU A 80 -3.65 18.43 1.39
C GLU A 80 -4.40 17.36 2.17
N SER A 81 -5.73 17.33 2.00
CA SER A 81 -6.58 16.25 2.51
C SER A 81 -6.97 15.30 1.38
N TYR A 82 -7.11 14.03 1.71
CA TYR A 82 -7.45 12.96 0.77
C TYR A 82 -8.75 12.28 1.14
N TYR A 83 -9.49 11.82 0.15
CA TYR A 83 -10.66 10.98 0.39
C TYR A 83 -10.24 9.56 0.80
N ILE A 84 -9.19 9.04 0.16
CA ILE A 84 -8.61 7.73 0.50
C ILE A 84 -7.08 7.88 0.57
N LEU A 85 -6.49 7.35 1.65
CA LEU A 85 -5.10 6.92 1.67
C LEU A 85 -5.10 5.43 1.35
N TRP A 86 -4.64 5.07 0.15
CA TRP A 86 -4.49 3.69 -0.30
C TRP A 86 -3.05 3.24 -0.13
N ILE A 87 -2.82 2.20 0.67
CA ILE A 87 -1.49 1.66 0.94
C ILE A 87 -1.42 0.23 0.40
N ASP A 88 -0.60 0.03 -0.63
CA ASP A 88 -0.39 -1.27 -1.25
C ASP A 88 0.74 -2.00 -0.52
N LYS A 89 0.43 -3.08 0.20
CA LYS A 89 1.30 -3.88 1.06
C LYS A 89 1.87 -3.13 2.29
N GLY A 90 2.54 -2.01 2.12
CA GLY A 90 2.91 -1.05 3.17
C GLY A 90 3.78 -1.56 4.33
N LEU A 91 4.70 -2.50 4.08
CA LEU A 91 5.53 -3.11 5.15
C LEU A 91 6.43 -2.12 5.90
N THR A 92 6.81 -1.01 5.26
CA THR A 92 7.68 0.03 5.83
C THR A 92 6.92 1.18 6.48
N ILE A 93 5.60 1.19 6.36
CA ILE A 93 4.78 2.30 6.85
C ILE A 93 4.64 2.23 8.37
N LYS A 94 5.01 3.32 9.03
CA LYS A 94 5.01 3.41 10.49
C LYS A 94 3.59 3.56 11.05
N PRO A 95 3.23 2.81 12.10
CA PRO A 95 1.93 2.94 12.78
C PRO A 95 1.64 4.37 13.25
N ASP A 96 2.66 5.06 13.77
CA ASP A 96 2.52 6.44 14.25
C ASP A 96 2.09 7.40 13.15
N LEU A 97 2.60 7.22 11.92
CA LEU A 97 2.16 8.01 10.77
C LEU A 97 0.68 7.76 10.43
N ILE A 98 0.26 6.49 10.40
CA ILE A 98 -1.15 6.13 10.14
C ILE A 98 -2.05 6.72 11.24
N ASN A 99 -1.64 6.62 12.51
CA ASN A 99 -2.37 7.18 13.64
C ASN A 99 -2.46 8.71 13.57
N TYR A 100 -1.36 9.38 13.20
CA TYR A 100 -1.36 10.83 12.96
C TYR A 100 -2.37 11.22 11.87
N ILE A 101 -2.35 10.54 10.74
CA ILE A 101 -3.26 10.80 9.62
C ILE A 101 -4.72 10.63 10.05
N LYS A 102 -5.00 9.59 10.82
CA LYS A 102 -6.34 9.31 11.35
C LYS A 102 -6.80 10.39 12.33
N LYS A 103 -5.96 10.76 13.28
CA LYS A 103 -6.27 11.81 14.29
C LYS A 103 -6.43 13.20 13.67
N SER A 104 -5.64 13.52 12.66
CA SER A 104 -5.71 14.81 11.95
C SER A 104 -6.84 14.89 10.93
N ASN A 105 -7.58 13.79 10.71
CA ASN A 105 -8.67 13.67 9.73
C ASN A 105 -8.26 14.09 8.31
N ARG A 106 -6.97 13.91 7.96
CA ARG A 106 -6.42 14.29 6.67
C ARG A 106 -6.67 13.26 5.55
N ALA A 107 -7.08 12.06 5.92
CA ALA A 107 -7.65 11.07 5.01
C ALA A 107 -8.97 10.57 5.60
N LYS A 108 -10.03 10.58 4.80
CA LYS A 108 -11.35 10.11 5.26
C LYS A 108 -11.36 8.60 5.49
N TYR A 109 -10.68 7.85 4.63
CA TYR A 109 -10.53 6.40 4.74
C TYR A 109 -9.07 6.01 4.54
N ILE A 110 -8.62 5.02 5.31
CA ILE A 110 -7.30 4.41 5.19
C ILE A 110 -7.49 2.95 4.77
N VAL A 111 -7.07 2.63 3.55
CA VAL A 111 -7.27 1.32 2.92
C VAL A 111 -5.93 0.65 2.71
N GLY A 112 -5.77 -0.56 3.21
CA GLY A 112 -4.64 -1.42 2.90
C GLY A 112 -5.01 -2.43 1.82
N TYR A 113 -4.13 -2.67 0.85
CA TYR A 113 -4.28 -3.73 -0.12
C TYR A 113 -3.14 -4.75 0.03
N VAL A 114 -3.47 -6.02 0.16
CA VAL A 114 -2.52 -7.11 0.32
C VAL A 114 -2.84 -8.23 -0.68
N GLY A 115 -2.04 -8.32 -1.72
CA GLY A 115 -2.19 -9.32 -2.79
C GLY A 115 -1.48 -10.64 -2.50
N ASP A 116 -0.58 -10.65 -1.51
CA ASP A 116 0.23 -11.81 -1.14
C ASP A 116 -0.41 -12.57 0.03
N ASP A 117 0.08 -13.78 0.26
CA ASP A 117 -0.21 -14.51 1.49
C ASP A 117 0.48 -13.82 2.68
N MET A 118 -0.32 -13.08 3.45
CA MET A 118 0.18 -12.29 4.57
C MET A 118 0.53 -13.12 5.82
N LEU A 119 0.32 -14.44 5.81
CA LEU A 119 0.73 -15.33 6.89
C LEU A 119 2.20 -15.72 6.79
N GLN A 120 2.75 -15.65 5.60
CA GLN A 120 4.16 -15.91 5.39
C GLN A 120 5.00 -14.80 6.03
N LYS A 121 5.98 -15.20 6.87
CA LYS A 121 6.83 -14.25 7.61
C LYS A 121 7.50 -13.19 6.75
N HIS A 122 7.90 -13.54 5.53
CA HIS A 122 8.56 -12.61 4.60
C HIS A 122 7.61 -11.56 3.99
N ASN A 123 6.31 -11.77 4.11
CA ASN A 123 5.27 -10.81 3.69
C ASN A 123 4.78 -9.92 4.83
N GLN A 124 5.38 -10.01 6.01
CA GLN A 124 5.01 -9.25 7.20
C GLN A 124 6.17 -8.39 7.69
N SER A 125 5.83 -7.33 8.44
CA SER A 125 6.76 -6.59 9.28
C SER A 125 6.12 -6.29 10.63
N ILE A 126 6.95 -5.96 11.62
CA ILE A 126 6.46 -5.51 12.94
C ILE A 126 5.61 -4.26 12.77
N GLN A 127 6.07 -3.30 11.98
CA GLN A 127 5.36 -2.04 11.73
C GLN A 127 3.98 -2.31 11.12
N TRP A 128 3.91 -3.17 10.11
CA TRP A 128 2.66 -3.52 9.46
C TRP A 128 1.67 -4.16 10.43
N LYS A 129 2.13 -5.12 11.25
CA LYS A 129 1.31 -5.79 12.28
C LYS A 129 0.76 -4.79 13.30
N GLN A 130 1.62 -3.92 13.83
CA GLN A 130 1.23 -2.90 14.80
C GLN A 130 0.25 -1.87 14.22
N GLY A 131 0.35 -1.61 12.92
CA GLY A 131 -0.53 -0.69 12.21
C GLY A 131 -1.86 -1.29 11.77
N LEU A 132 -2.04 -2.61 11.82
CA LEU A 132 -3.16 -3.31 11.17
C LEU A 132 -4.54 -2.81 11.64
N SER A 133 -4.70 -2.58 12.95
CA SER A 133 -5.94 -2.06 13.54
C SER A 133 -6.25 -0.59 13.20
N LEU A 134 -5.31 0.12 12.60
CA LEU A 134 -5.48 1.52 12.21
C LEU A 134 -6.12 1.69 10.83
N TYR A 135 -6.08 0.65 10.00
CA TYR A 135 -6.77 0.66 8.72
C TYR A 135 -8.29 0.58 8.89
N ASP A 136 -9.03 1.30 8.07
CA ASP A 136 -10.49 1.21 8.05
C ASP A 136 -10.96 -0.01 7.24
N LEU A 137 -10.15 -0.44 6.27
CA LEU A 137 -10.39 -1.60 5.44
C LEU A 137 -9.05 -2.21 5.00
N ILE A 138 -8.94 -3.52 5.09
CA ILE A 138 -7.91 -4.31 4.39
C ILE A 138 -8.58 -5.08 3.26
N VAL A 139 -8.06 -4.95 2.05
CA VAL A 139 -8.47 -5.72 0.88
C VAL A 139 -7.42 -6.80 0.62
N THR A 140 -7.85 -8.05 0.52
CA THR A 140 -6.97 -9.18 0.21
C THR A 140 -7.46 -9.98 -1.00
N THR A 141 -6.51 -10.57 -1.74
CA THR A 141 -6.82 -11.50 -2.84
C THR A 141 -6.71 -12.97 -2.41
N LYS A 142 -6.54 -13.22 -1.11
CA LYS A 142 -6.44 -14.55 -0.53
C LYS A 142 -7.60 -14.78 0.44
N SER A 143 -8.57 -15.60 0.05
CA SER A 143 -9.75 -15.86 0.89
C SER A 143 -9.40 -16.41 2.27
N PHE A 144 -8.37 -17.25 2.34
CA PHE A 144 -7.90 -17.82 3.61
C PHE A 144 -7.21 -16.79 4.54
N ASN A 145 -6.78 -15.64 4.02
CA ASN A 145 -6.21 -14.58 4.87
C ASN A 145 -7.29 -13.77 5.64
N VAL A 146 -8.56 -13.88 5.27
CA VAL A 146 -9.62 -13.02 5.86
C VAL A 146 -9.75 -13.24 7.36
N SER A 147 -9.97 -14.47 7.81
CA SER A 147 -10.15 -14.80 9.22
C SER A 147 -8.90 -14.47 10.04
N GLU A 148 -7.73 -14.70 9.48
CA GLU A 148 -6.47 -14.49 10.18
C GLU A 148 -6.12 -13.01 10.30
N LEU A 149 -6.34 -12.19 9.27
CA LEU A 149 -6.18 -10.74 9.35
C LEU A 149 -7.13 -10.13 10.39
N LEU A 150 -8.36 -10.63 10.47
CA LEU A 150 -9.30 -10.23 11.53
C LEU A 150 -8.77 -10.64 12.92
N SER A 151 -8.27 -11.86 13.09
CA SER A 151 -7.70 -12.33 14.35
C SER A 151 -6.44 -11.57 14.77
N MET A 152 -5.69 -11.03 13.79
CA MET A 152 -4.52 -10.18 14.01
C MET A 152 -4.88 -8.72 14.35
N GLY A 153 -6.17 -8.36 14.37
CA GLY A 153 -6.66 -7.06 14.78
C GLY A 153 -7.07 -6.11 13.65
N ALA A 154 -7.17 -6.58 12.40
CA ALA A 154 -7.78 -5.79 11.34
C ALA A 154 -9.25 -5.52 11.65
N ARG A 155 -9.73 -4.29 11.44
CA ARG A 155 -11.13 -3.91 11.75
C ARG A 155 -12.12 -4.48 10.75
N ARG A 156 -11.74 -4.49 9.50
CA ARG A 156 -12.55 -4.99 8.40
C ARG A 156 -11.63 -5.54 7.32
N VAL A 157 -11.97 -6.71 6.82
CA VAL A 157 -11.23 -7.37 5.73
C VAL A 157 -12.23 -7.78 4.66
N GLU A 158 -11.92 -7.44 3.41
CA GLU A 158 -12.71 -7.83 2.25
C GLU A 158 -11.84 -8.66 1.29
N PHE A 159 -12.37 -9.79 0.87
CA PHE A 159 -11.77 -10.60 -0.18
C PHE A 159 -12.24 -10.08 -1.54
N VAL A 160 -11.29 -9.93 -2.45
CA VAL A 160 -11.56 -9.65 -3.87
C VAL A 160 -10.75 -10.59 -4.74
N ASN A 161 -11.31 -11.04 -5.84
CA ASN A 161 -10.57 -11.83 -6.81
C ASN A 161 -9.46 -11.00 -7.46
N ASN A 162 -8.40 -11.68 -7.94
CA ASN A 162 -7.41 -11.03 -8.77
C ASN A 162 -8.07 -10.55 -10.06
N GLY A 163 -7.89 -9.27 -10.36
CA GLY A 163 -8.27 -8.68 -11.62
C GLY A 163 -7.13 -8.73 -12.65
N TYR A 164 -7.46 -8.46 -13.89
CA TYR A 164 -6.49 -8.21 -14.96
C TYR A 164 -6.59 -6.77 -15.44
N ASP A 165 -5.48 -6.21 -15.90
CA ASP A 165 -5.49 -4.90 -16.56
C ASP A 165 -5.67 -5.09 -18.07
N PRO A 166 -6.80 -4.65 -18.66
CA PRO A 166 -7.09 -4.87 -20.08
C PRO A 166 -6.12 -4.13 -21.01
N GLU A 167 -5.45 -3.10 -20.52
CA GLU A 167 -4.46 -2.37 -21.30
C GLU A 167 -3.11 -3.10 -21.39
N ILE A 168 -2.81 -3.94 -20.40
CA ILE A 168 -1.54 -4.65 -20.29
C ILE A 168 -1.69 -6.12 -20.73
N HIS A 169 -2.76 -6.77 -20.30
CA HIS A 169 -3.01 -8.19 -20.56
C HIS A 169 -3.79 -8.41 -21.86
N LYS A 170 -3.31 -7.82 -22.95
CA LYS A 170 -3.89 -8.00 -24.28
C LYS A 170 -3.33 -9.25 -24.97
N PRO A 171 -4.16 -10.01 -25.72
CA PRO A 171 -3.65 -11.02 -26.60
C PRO A 171 -2.64 -10.39 -27.57
N LYS A 172 -1.47 -10.98 -27.71
CA LYS A 172 -0.54 -10.58 -28.78
C LYS A 172 -1.17 -11.02 -30.11
N LYS A 173 -1.30 -10.10 -31.07
CA LYS A 173 -1.52 -10.49 -32.46
C LYS A 173 -0.29 -11.28 -32.90
N ILE A 174 -0.46 -12.55 -33.22
CA ILE A 174 0.54 -13.41 -33.82
C ILE A 174 0.62 -13.01 -35.28
#